data_a5b01b1abb7d96c2473794ee245068b8
#
_entry.id   a5b01b1abb7d96c2473794ee245068b8
#
_cell.length_a   1.000
_cell.length_b   1.000
_cell.length_c   1.000
_cell.angle_alpha   90.00
_cell.angle_beta   90.00
_cell.angle_gamma   90.00
#
_symmetry.space_group_name_H-M   'P 1'
#
loop_
_entity.id
_entity.type
_entity.pdbx_description
1 polymer ?
#
loop_
_entity_poly.entity_id
_entity_poly.type
_entity_poly.pdbx_seq_one_letter_code
_entity_poly.pdbx_strand_id
1 'polypeptide(L)'
;MKERDNNKEMVMVVNIGKVLSKDWAYISGEIKAINEACVSRGSILKVIFENDYLPADEYKIRLCEICSEAKVAFVKTSTGYGFTKQASGGYNYAGATEHDLVLMRKNCTSEVQVKAAGGIRTLDDLLRVKSLGVTRVGATATEAILTEAKKRGYI
;
A
#
# COMPACT_ATOMS: atom_id res chain seq x y z
N MET A 1 5.26 4.98 32.90
CA MET A 1 4.35 5.28 31.77
C MET A 1 5.17 5.16 30.49
N LYS A 2 4.98 4.12 29.68
CA LYS A 2 5.61 4.04 28.36
C LYS A 2 4.99 5.12 27.49
N GLU A 3 5.80 6.07 27.03
CA GLU A 3 5.41 6.99 25.98
C GLU A 3 4.84 6.17 24.81
N ARG A 4 3.59 6.43 24.46
CA ARG A 4 3.03 5.92 23.20
C ARG A 4 3.84 6.58 22.11
N ASP A 5 4.56 5.76 21.35
CA ASP A 5 5.27 6.18 20.16
C ASP A 5 4.24 6.84 19.22
N ASN A 6 4.20 8.17 19.26
CA ASN A 6 3.28 9.00 18.47
C ASN A 6 3.81 9.06 17.01
N ASN A 7 4.06 7.89 16.40
CA ASN A 7 4.36 7.81 14.98
C ASN A 7 3.16 8.35 14.21
N LYS A 8 3.15 9.64 13.99
CA LYS A 8 2.14 10.28 13.17
C LYS A 8 2.29 9.77 11.75
N GLU A 9 1.26 9.09 11.27
CA GLU A 9 1.24 8.54 9.93
C GLU A 9 0.16 9.24 9.12
N MET A 10 0.53 9.74 7.95
CA MET A 10 -0.40 10.28 6.96
C MET A 10 -0.59 9.29 5.84
N VAL A 11 -1.79 9.27 5.28
CA VAL A 11 -2.15 8.40 4.15
C VAL A 11 -2.75 9.27 3.08
N MET A 12 -2.27 9.12 1.85
CA MET A 12 -2.89 9.70 0.66
C MET A 12 -3.25 8.62 -0.33
N VAL A 13 -4.26 8.87 -1.14
CA VAL A 13 -4.55 8.09 -2.36
C VAL A 13 -4.08 8.94 -3.54
N VAL A 14 -3.39 8.36 -4.50
CA VAL A 14 -3.00 9.07 -5.72
C VAL A 14 -4.23 9.58 -6.48
N ASN A 15 -4.10 10.69 -7.18
CA ASN A 15 -5.16 11.15 -8.07
C ASN A 15 -5.27 10.20 -9.26
N ILE A 16 -6.25 9.27 -9.20
CA ILE A 16 -6.43 8.22 -10.21
C ILE A 16 -6.59 8.79 -11.62
N GLY A 17 -7.37 9.88 -11.78
CA GLY A 17 -7.56 10.52 -13.08
C GLY A 17 -6.24 11.01 -13.68
N LYS A 18 -5.37 11.60 -12.86
CA LYS A 18 -4.05 12.07 -13.27
C LYS A 18 -3.10 10.91 -13.59
N VAL A 19 -3.15 9.81 -12.82
CA VAL A 19 -2.38 8.60 -13.13
C VAL A 19 -2.80 8.03 -14.48
N LEU A 20 -4.11 7.85 -14.70
CA LEU A 20 -4.62 7.28 -15.95
C LEU A 20 -4.35 8.16 -17.18
N SER A 21 -4.33 9.48 -17.00
CA SER A 21 -3.91 10.43 -18.06
C SER A 21 -2.40 10.56 -18.21
N LYS A 22 -1.62 9.82 -17.41
CA LYS A 22 -0.15 9.85 -17.39
C LYS A 22 0.43 11.25 -17.11
N ASP A 23 -0.28 12.09 -16.36
CA ASP A 23 0.22 13.39 -15.89
C ASP A 23 1.21 13.18 -14.73
N TRP A 24 2.35 12.61 -15.08
CA TRP A 24 3.39 12.23 -14.09
C TRP A 24 4.01 13.42 -13.39
N ALA A 25 4.05 14.58 -14.07
CA ALA A 25 4.57 15.81 -13.47
C ALA A 25 3.67 16.25 -12.29
N TYR A 26 2.35 16.21 -12.49
CA TYR A 26 1.38 16.48 -11.42
C TYR A 26 1.54 15.48 -10.26
N ILE A 27 1.55 14.18 -10.56
CA ILE A 27 1.65 13.12 -9.54
C ILE A 27 2.94 13.25 -8.72
N SER A 28 4.08 13.48 -9.40
CA SER A 28 5.36 13.64 -8.71
C SER A 28 5.36 14.88 -7.81
N GLY A 29 4.84 15.99 -8.31
CA GLY A 29 4.71 17.24 -7.54
C GLY A 29 3.83 17.09 -6.32
N GLU A 30 2.65 16.44 -6.46
CA GLU A 30 1.70 16.19 -5.37
C GLU A 30 2.31 15.31 -4.28
N ILE A 31 2.89 14.15 -4.66
CA ILE A 31 3.51 13.21 -3.70
C ILE A 31 4.67 13.88 -2.96
N LYS A 32 5.54 14.59 -3.68
CA LYS A 32 6.68 15.30 -3.10
C LYS A 32 6.22 16.35 -2.09
N ALA A 33 5.31 17.22 -2.46
CA ALA A 33 4.82 18.30 -1.59
C ALA A 33 4.18 17.74 -0.31
N ILE A 34 3.35 16.68 -0.42
CA ILE A 34 2.71 16.05 0.74
C ILE A 34 3.76 15.35 1.62
N ASN A 35 4.73 14.66 1.02
CA ASN A 35 5.79 13.98 1.78
C ASN A 35 6.65 14.99 2.56
N GLU A 36 7.06 16.08 1.93
CA GLU A 36 7.80 17.17 2.59
C GLU A 36 7.01 17.76 3.77
N ALA A 37 5.71 17.98 3.58
CA ALA A 37 4.83 18.46 4.66
C ALA A 37 4.68 17.46 5.81
N CYS A 38 4.70 16.16 5.53
CA CYS A 38 4.70 15.11 6.56
C CYS A 38 6.00 15.08 7.33
N VAL A 39 7.12 14.99 6.62
CA VAL A 39 8.47 14.88 7.20
C VAL A 39 8.80 16.10 8.07
N SER A 40 8.47 17.32 7.60
CA SER A 40 8.69 18.54 8.37
C SER A 40 7.95 18.59 9.71
N ARG A 41 6.95 17.72 9.90
CA ARG A 41 6.16 17.59 11.15
C ARG A 41 6.45 16.29 11.91
N GLY A 42 7.53 15.58 11.55
CA GLY A 42 7.89 14.30 12.17
C GLY A 42 6.90 13.18 11.88
N SER A 43 6.20 13.25 10.74
CA SER A 43 5.26 12.23 10.29
C SER A 43 5.82 11.48 9.09
N ILE A 44 5.29 10.29 8.83
CA ILE A 44 5.60 9.52 7.62
C ILE A 44 4.41 9.50 6.66
N LEU A 45 4.69 9.45 5.37
CA LEU A 45 3.68 9.33 4.32
C LEU A 45 3.55 7.90 3.82
N LYS A 46 2.30 7.45 3.65
CA LYS A 46 1.93 6.22 2.92
C LYS A 46 1.10 6.59 1.70
N VAL A 47 1.57 6.21 0.52
CA VAL A 47 0.91 6.48 -0.76
C VAL A 47 0.13 5.25 -1.20
N ILE A 48 -1.20 5.35 -1.28
CA ILE A 48 -2.08 4.31 -1.79
C ILE A 48 -2.18 4.47 -3.30
N PHE A 49 -1.87 3.41 -4.04
CA PHE A 49 -1.98 3.38 -5.50
C PHE A 49 -3.40 3.12 -5.97
N GLU A 50 -4.21 2.43 -5.15
CA GLU A 50 -5.54 1.92 -5.49
C GLU A 50 -5.49 1.04 -6.75
N ASN A 51 -4.69 -0.02 -6.64
CA ASN A 51 -4.29 -0.90 -7.75
C ASN A 51 -5.47 -1.40 -8.59
N ASP A 52 -6.64 -1.59 -7.98
CA ASP A 52 -7.84 -2.08 -8.68
C ASP A 52 -8.31 -1.13 -9.80
N TYR A 53 -7.95 0.16 -9.74
CA TYR A 53 -8.25 1.13 -10.81
C TYR A 53 -7.16 1.23 -11.88
N LEU A 54 -6.01 0.58 -11.69
CA LEU A 54 -4.86 0.69 -12.59
C LEU A 54 -4.81 -0.51 -13.55
N PRO A 55 -5.12 -0.30 -14.85
CA PRO A 55 -5.37 -1.41 -15.79
C PRO A 55 -4.11 -2.15 -16.23
N ALA A 56 -2.92 -1.59 -16.01
CA ALA A 56 -1.66 -2.17 -16.46
C ALA A 56 -0.53 -1.92 -15.45
N ASP A 57 0.47 -2.78 -15.49
CA ASP A 57 1.62 -2.72 -14.57
C ASP A 57 2.47 -1.45 -14.73
N GLU A 58 2.52 -0.88 -15.93
CA GLU A 58 3.28 0.34 -16.20
C GLU A 58 2.92 1.51 -15.27
N TYR A 59 1.63 1.63 -14.90
CA TYR A 59 1.17 2.66 -13.96
C TYR A 59 1.73 2.46 -12.56
N LYS A 60 1.70 1.21 -12.09
CA LYS A 60 2.19 0.83 -10.76
C LYS A 60 3.72 0.97 -10.68
N ILE A 61 4.43 0.56 -11.74
CA ILE A 61 5.88 0.70 -11.86
C ILE A 61 6.26 2.18 -11.77
N ARG A 62 5.62 3.04 -12.57
CA ARG A 62 5.93 4.47 -12.57
C ARG A 62 5.64 5.13 -11.21
N LEU A 63 4.56 4.74 -10.55
CA LEU A 63 4.25 5.19 -9.20
C LEU A 63 5.31 4.74 -8.17
N CYS A 64 5.84 3.52 -8.29
CA CYS A 64 6.93 3.04 -7.43
C CYS A 64 8.21 3.88 -7.61
N GLU A 65 8.55 4.22 -8.84
CA GLU A 65 9.69 5.09 -9.15
C GLU A 65 9.52 6.47 -8.53
N ILE A 66 8.38 7.13 -8.76
CA ILE A 66 8.05 8.45 -8.21
C ILE A 66 8.09 8.44 -6.68
N CYS A 67 7.51 7.41 -6.05
CA CYS A 67 7.53 7.26 -4.60
C CYS A 67 8.95 7.05 -4.06
N SER A 68 9.79 6.34 -4.80
CA SER A 68 11.20 6.13 -4.46
C SER A 68 12.02 7.41 -4.60
N GLU A 69 11.82 8.17 -5.68
CA GLU A 69 12.43 9.49 -5.89
C GLU A 69 12.05 10.47 -4.77
N ALA A 70 10.77 10.46 -4.37
CA ALA A 70 10.27 11.29 -3.28
C ALA A 70 10.63 10.78 -1.87
N LYS A 71 11.22 9.58 -1.76
CA LYS A 71 11.60 8.92 -0.50
C LYS A 71 10.43 8.79 0.49
N VAL A 72 9.25 8.42 0.01
CA VAL A 72 8.10 8.15 0.90
C VAL A 72 8.38 6.93 1.77
N ALA A 73 7.77 6.86 2.96
CA ALA A 73 8.00 5.74 3.85
C ALA A 73 7.35 4.44 3.37
N PHE A 74 6.15 4.54 2.78
CA PHE A 74 5.39 3.38 2.33
C PHE A 74 4.65 3.65 1.01
N VAL A 75 4.59 2.62 0.18
CA VAL A 75 3.57 2.43 -0.84
C VAL A 75 2.55 1.40 -0.35
N LYS A 76 1.28 1.59 -0.70
CA LYS A 76 0.19 0.71 -0.27
C LYS A 76 -0.69 0.34 -1.47
N THR A 77 -1.14 -0.91 -1.53
CA THR A 77 -1.94 -1.41 -2.65
C THR A 77 -3.30 -0.73 -2.78
N SER A 78 -4.13 -0.76 -1.75
CA SER A 78 -5.57 -0.47 -1.86
C SER A 78 -6.13 0.15 -0.60
N THR A 79 -7.23 0.92 -0.73
CA THR A 79 -8.03 1.37 0.42
C THR A 79 -8.88 0.25 0.99
N GLY A 80 -9.33 -0.69 0.15
CA GLY A 80 -10.37 -1.67 0.43
C GLY A 80 -11.78 -1.21 0.01
N TYR A 81 -11.86 -0.04 -0.65
CA TYR A 81 -13.12 0.55 -1.13
C TYR A 81 -13.10 0.85 -2.63
N GLY A 82 -12.02 0.52 -3.31
CA GLY A 82 -11.83 0.70 -4.75
C GLY A 82 -12.58 -0.35 -5.58
N PHE A 83 -13.90 -0.36 -5.50
CA PHE A 83 -14.72 -1.35 -6.19
C PHE A 83 -14.73 -1.10 -7.70
N THR A 84 -14.37 -2.13 -8.46
CA THR A 84 -14.41 -2.14 -9.92
C THR A 84 -15.46 -3.13 -10.43
N LYS A 85 -16.02 -2.84 -11.62
CA LYS A 85 -16.97 -3.74 -12.26
C LYS A 85 -16.27 -5.01 -12.70
N GLN A 86 -16.76 -6.13 -12.24
CA GLN A 86 -16.24 -7.46 -12.60
C GLN A 86 -16.90 -8.01 -13.85
N ALA A 87 -16.26 -8.97 -14.51
CA ALA A 87 -16.83 -9.66 -15.68
C ALA A 87 -18.18 -10.33 -15.38
N SER A 88 -18.42 -10.71 -14.14
CA SER A 88 -19.71 -11.25 -13.66
C SER A 88 -20.84 -10.22 -13.56
N GLY A 89 -20.55 -8.92 -13.79
CA GLY A 89 -21.50 -7.81 -13.71
C GLY A 89 -21.62 -7.16 -12.33
N GLY A 90 -21.09 -7.78 -11.27
CA GLY A 90 -21.04 -7.22 -9.92
C GLY A 90 -19.86 -6.25 -9.75
N TYR A 91 -19.81 -5.57 -8.60
CA TYR A 91 -18.70 -4.72 -8.20
C TYR A 91 -17.92 -5.38 -7.06
N ASN A 92 -16.61 -5.44 -7.18
CA ASN A 92 -15.70 -5.99 -6.17
C ASN A 92 -14.30 -5.39 -6.35
N TYR A 93 -13.36 -5.75 -5.46
CA TYR A 93 -11.95 -5.38 -5.56
C TYR A 93 -11.07 -6.63 -5.36
N ALA A 94 -9.92 -6.67 -6.04
CA ALA A 94 -8.92 -7.72 -5.87
C ALA A 94 -8.03 -7.45 -4.65
N GLY A 95 -7.78 -6.19 -4.37
CA GLY A 95 -6.96 -5.75 -3.24
C GLY A 95 -5.47 -6.07 -3.42
N ALA A 96 -4.86 -6.68 -2.39
CA ALA A 96 -3.44 -7.00 -2.38
C ALA A 96 -3.17 -8.34 -3.09
N THR A 97 -3.03 -8.31 -4.42
CA THR A 97 -2.62 -9.50 -5.19
C THR A 97 -1.13 -9.79 -5.03
N GLU A 98 -0.72 -11.06 -5.12
CA GLU A 98 0.70 -11.43 -5.07
C GLU A 98 1.48 -10.78 -6.22
N HIS A 99 0.90 -10.75 -7.42
CA HIS A 99 1.50 -10.10 -8.59
C HIS A 99 1.85 -8.64 -8.28
N ASP A 100 0.90 -7.87 -7.76
CA ASP A 100 1.11 -6.47 -7.45
C ASP A 100 2.14 -6.25 -6.33
N LEU A 101 2.13 -7.10 -5.30
CA LEU A 101 3.08 -6.98 -4.19
C LEU A 101 4.51 -7.23 -4.65
N VAL A 102 4.74 -8.27 -5.47
CA VAL A 102 6.05 -8.57 -6.06
C VAL A 102 6.48 -7.43 -6.98
N LEU A 103 5.56 -6.94 -7.84
CA LEU A 103 5.81 -5.82 -8.73
C LEU A 103 6.23 -4.56 -7.97
N MET A 104 5.46 -4.17 -6.95
CA MET A 104 5.73 -2.99 -6.13
C MET A 104 7.05 -3.14 -5.37
N ARG A 105 7.32 -4.30 -4.76
CA ARG A 105 8.58 -4.51 -4.06
C ARG A 105 9.80 -4.43 -4.98
N LYS A 106 9.70 -5.00 -6.18
CA LYS A 106 10.79 -5.01 -7.18
C LYS A 106 11.12 -3.63 -7.71
N ASN A 107 10.11 -2.76 -7.85
CA ASN A 107 10.26 -1.43 -8.48
C ASN A 107 10.40 -0.28 -7.49
N CYS A 108 10.28 -0.53 -6.19
CA CYS A 108 10.65 0.44 -5.16
C CYS A 108 12.08 0.23 -4.68
N THR A 109 12.76 1.30 -4.26
CA THR A 109 14.03 1.19 -3.53
C THR A 109 13.85 0.45 -2.20
N SER A 110 14.94 -0.04 -1.62
CA SER A 110 14.90 -0.76 -0.34
C SER A 110 14.38 0.07 0.82
N GLU A 111 14.51 1.39 0.75
CA GLU A 111 14.06 2.34 1.77
C GLU A 111 12.54 2.51 1.79
N VAL A 112 11.88 2.35 0.64
CA VAL A 112 10.42 2.43 0.53
C VAL A 112 9.81 1.09 0.85
N GLN A 113 9.00 1.03 1.90
CA GLN A 113 8.36 -0.18 2.36
C GLN A 113 7.02 -0.43 1.64
N VAL A 114 6.61 -1.69 1.56
CA VAL A 114 5.33 -2.08 0.94
C VAL A 114 4.32 -2.46 2.02
N LYS A 115 3.13 -1.87 1.96
CA LYS A 115 1.97 -2.24 2.77
C LYS A 115 0.92 -2.94 1.90
N ALA A 116 0.57 -4.16 2.27
CA ALA A 116 -0.55 -4.90 1.68
C ALA A 116 -1.85 -4.56 2.40
N ALA A 117 -2.91 -4.30 1.65
CA ALA A 117 -4.26 -4.11 2.18
C ALA A 117 -5.33 -4.56 1.19
N GLY A 118 -6.39 -5.18 1.72
CA GLY A 118 -7.45 -5.80 0.94
C GLY A 118 -7.24 -7.30 0.73
N GLY A 119 -8.23 -8.10 1.09
CA GLY A 119 -8.24 -9.55 0.87
C GLY A 119 -7.46 -10.41 1.87
N ILE A 120 -6.70 -9.84 2.79
CA ILE A 120 -5.92 -10.59 3.79
C ILE A 120 -6.82 -10.90 5.00
N ARG A 121 -7.11 -12.18 5.23
CA ARG A 121 -8.09 -12.62 6.22
C ARG A 121 -7.57 -13.67 7.19
N THR A 122 -6.50 -14.38 6.84
CA THR A 122 -5.93 -15.48 7.63
C THR A 122 -4.48 -15.19 8.00
N LEU A 123 -3.95 -15.93 8.97
CA LEU A 123 -2.52 -15.90 9.28
C LEU A 123 -1.67 -16.36 8.10
N ASP A 124 -2.13 -17.37 7.36
CA ASP A 124 -1.39 -17.89 6.21
C ASP A 124 -1.33 -16.84 5.08
N ASP A 125 -2.40 -16.07 4.83
CA ASP A 125 -2.36 -14.92 3.93
C ASP A 125 -1.32 -13.89 4.37
N LEU A 126 -1.29 -13.57 5.67
CA LEU A 126 -0.31 -12.63 6.24
C LEU A 126 1.13 -13.13 6.06
N LEU A 127 1.39 -14.39 6.39
CA LEU A 127 2.72 -15.00 6.24
C LEU A 127 3.16 -15.03 4.78
N ARG A 128 2.24 -15.33 3.87
CA ARG A 128 2.48 -15.34 2.43
C ARG A 128 2.87 -13.94 1.93
N VAL A 129 2.09 -12.90 2.21
CA VAL A 129 2.44 -11.55 1.76
C VAL A 129 3.74 -11.04 2.41
N LYS A 130 4.02 -11.44 3.65
CA LYS A 130 5.28 -11.14 4.32
C LYS A 130 6.47 -11.75 3.57
N SER A 131 6.36 -12.98 3.08
CA SER A 131 7.42 -13.64 2.30
C SER A 131 7.72 -12.94 0.96
N LEU A 132 6.78 -12.13 0.44
CA LEU A 132 6.94 -11.31 -0.76
C LEU A 132 7.63 -9.96 -0.50
N GLY A 133 8.10 -9.70 0.72
CA GLY A 133 8.77 -8.46 1.10
C GLY A 133 7.84 -7.36 1.62
N VAL A 134 6.59 -7.70 1.94
CA VAL A 134 5.66 -6.80 2.63
C VAL A 134 6.08 -6.68 4.08
N THR A 135 6.16 -5.44 4.57
CA THR A 135 6.57 -5.15 5.95
C THR A 135 5.39 -4.75 6.84
N ARG A 136 4.25 -4.43 6.24
CA ARG A 136 3.04 -4.03 6.98
C ARG A 136 1.77 -4.54 6.28
N VAL A 137 0.80 -4.99 7.08
CA VAL A 137 -0.48 -5.51 6.58
C VAL A 137 -1.63 -4.69 7.16
N GLY A 138 -2.64 -4.40 6.34
CA GLY A 138 -3.94 -3.91 6.77
C GLY A 138 -4.99 -5.00 6.59
N ALA A 139 -5.59 -5.44 7.70
CA ALA A 139 -6.62 -6.47 7.71
C ALA A 139 -7.76 -6.09 8.65
N THR A 140 -8.97 -6.47 8.31
CA THR A 140 -10.14 -6.36 9.21
C THR A 140 -10.24 -7.55 10.17
N ALA A 141 -9.66 -8.71 9.80
CA ALA A 141 -9.63 -9.93 10.59
C ALA A 141 -8.45 -9.98 11.60
N THR A 142 -8.00 -8.83 12.12
CA THR A 142 -6.80 -8.73 12.96
C THR A 142 -6.86 -9.63 14.18
N GLU A 143 -7.99 -9.69 14.87
CA GLU A 143 -8.16 -10.54 16.05
C GLU A 143 -7.98 -12.02 15.73
N ALA A 144 -8.64 -12.51 14.68
CA ALA A 144 -8.52 -13.91 14.24
C ALA A 144 -7.08 -14.26 13.83
N ILE A 145 -6.40 -13.36 13.12
CA ILE A 145 -4.99 -13.53 12.70
C ILE A 145 -4.07 -13.60 13.93
N LEU A 146 -4.24 -12.71 14.91
CA LEU A 146 -3.40 -12.70 16.12
C LEU A 146 -3.67 -13.91 17.01
N THR A 147 -4.94 -14.33 17.14
CA THR A 147 -5.32 -15.53 17.90
C THR A 147 -4.67 -16.78 17.31
N GLU A 148 -4.72 -16.93 15.99
CA GLU A 148 -4.08 -18.08 15.31
C GLU A 148 -2.54 -17.98 15.40
N ALA A 149 -1.97 -16.78 15.31
CA ALA A 149 -0.53 -16.57 15.49
C ALA A 149 -0.05 -17.01 16.88
N LYS A 150 -0.81 -16.66 17.92
CA LYS A 150 -0.53 -17.09 19.29
C LYS A 150 -0.63 -18.59 19.44
N LYS A 151 -1.71 -19.21 18.91
CA LYS A 151 -1.92 -20.65 18.94
C LYS A 151 -0.79 -21.43 18.25
N ARG A 152 -0.25 -20.88 17.15
CA ARG A 152 0.85 -21.48 16.38
C ARG A 152 2.26 -21.06 16.86
N GLY A 153 2.37 -20.31 17.96
CA GLY A 153 3.65 -19.95 18.58
C GLY A 153 4.47 -18.88 17.83
N TYR A 154 3.81 -18.02 17.05
CA TYR A 154 4.48 -16.89 16.40
C TYR A 154 4.63 -15.67 17.30
N ILE A 155 3.79 -15.57 18.32
CA ILE A 155 3.77 -14.49 19.34
C ILE A 155 3.36 -15.06 20.71
#